data_db4f2f921c976f2cf8610748ad3f3c89
#
_entry.id   db4f2f921c976f2cf8610748ad3f3c89
#
_cell.length_a   1.000
_cell.length_b   1.000
_cell.length_c   1.000
_cell.angle_alpha   90.00
_cell.angle_beta   90.00
_cell.angle_gamma   90.00
#
_symmetry.space_group_name_H-M   'P 1'
#
loop_
_entity.id
_entity.type
_entity.pdbx_description
1 polymer ?
#
loop_
_entity_poly.entity_id
_entity_poly.type
_entity_poly.pdbx_seq_one_letter_code
_entity_poly.pdbx_strand_id
1 'polypeptide(L)'
;MMMLYVVAASSLLSTAPSASRASGLLASGTALGVPAGLLCHLFILPRIDGYPLLCLSLGLFLLPGIWLQFNPRLGIAAFGYSVFSTIMLQVNNPIHYNDIPLMNEWVAILMGCCMLVLSFRVILPPNHRLDGARLVASLSRSVRSLALARASFQGQWIVWEHLQLQKVARLAMRLSFCAPAEVTNLYVDAALAAISLGRLVERLHRLADRADISLPERQQLLAALGAFETLTRDPLATARTLHNICTRSGAGQALTTLSPRRMEALACMEQAEQIIVDIPAFLDRNGPIQWSDDYPRAREFLRAAYSGGAMSG
;
A
#
# COMPACT_ATOMS: atom_id res chain seq x y z
N MET A 1 -8.47 30.03 15.50
CA MET A 1 -7.15 29.41 15.31
C MET A 1 -7.23 27.89 15.48
N MET A 2 -7.83 27.36 16.53
CA MET A 2 -7.84 25.96 16.90
C MET A 2 -8.45 25.01 15.87
N MET A 3 -9.56 25.38 15.23
CA MET A 3 -10.19 24.57 14.18
C MET A 3 -9.23 24.29 13.00
N LEU A 4 -8.39 25.25 12.66
CA LEU A 4 -7.41 25.12 11.58
C LEU A 4 -6.37 24.04 11.90
N TYR A 5 -5.88 23.97 13.15
CA TYR A 5 -4.90 22.97 13.58
C TYR A 5 -5.47 21.55 13.59
N VAL A 6 -6.70 21.38 14.07
CA VAL A 6 -7.37 20.08 14.06
C VAL A 6 -7.62 19.60 12.63
N VAL A 7 -8.05 20.51 11.75
CA VAL A 7 -8.24 20.19 10.32
C VAL A 7 -6.93 19.85 9.64
N ALA A 8 -5.85 20.63 9.87
CA ALA A 8 -4.54 20.36 9.31
C ALA A 8 -3.98 19.01 9.84
N ALA A 9 -4.09 18.75 11.14
CA ALA A 9 -3.66 17.49 11.74
C ALA A 9 -4.47 16.30 11.20
N SER A 10 -5.79 16.42 11.05
CA SER A 10 -6.63 15.38 10.49
C SER A 10 -6.31 15.11 9.02
N SER A 11 -6.01 16.14 8.24
CA SER A 11 -5.58 16.02 6.85
C SER A 11 -4.24 15.29 6.73
N LEU A 12 -3.25 15.64 7.54
CA LEU A 12 -1.95 14.94 7.59
C LEU A 12 -2.11 13.48 8.03
N LEU A 13 -2.94 13.22 9.04
CA LEU A 13 -3.20 11.87 9.54
C LEU A 13 -3.96 10.99 8.54
N SER A 14 -4.79 11.58 7.68
CA SER A 14 -5.52 10.84 6.65
C SER A 14 -4.59 10.21 5.61
N THR A 15 -3.41 10.79 5.39
CA THR A 15 -2.38 10.27 4.49
C THR A 15 -1.46 9.23 5.15
N ALA A 16 -1.52 9.12 6.48
CA ALA A 16 -0.70 8.15 7.21
C ALA A 16 -1.15 6.71 6.94
N PRO A 17 -0.22 5.75 6.88
CA PRO A 17 -0.52 4.35 6.63
C PRO A 17 -1.47 3.74 7.66
N SER A 18 -1.41 4.21 8.90
CA SER A 18 -2.29 3.85 10.01
C SER A 18 -2.71 5.10 10.76
N ALA A 19 -3.83 5.71 10.35
CA ALA A 19 -4.35 6.93 10.97
C ALA A 19 -4.65 6.76 12.46
N SER A 20 -5.15 5.59 12.88
CA SER A 20 -5.42 5.29 14.28
C SER A 20 -4.15 5.26 15.16
N ARG A 21 -3.06 4.66 14.67
CA ARG A 21 -1.77 4.67 15.39
C ARG A 21 -1.13 6.05 15.38
N ALA A 22 -1.18 6.72 14.23
CA ALA A 22 -0.64 8.06 14.06
C ALA A 22 -1.36 9.09 14.94
N SER A 23 -2.70 9.02 15.06
CA SER A 23 -3.47 9.89 15.95
C SER A 23 -3.13 9.66 17.42
N GLY A 24 -2.95 8.40 17.84
CA GLY A 24 -2.51 8.07 19.20
C GLY A 24 -1.12 8.62 19.52
N LEU A 25 -0.17 8.51 18.59
CA LEU A 25 1.18 9.08 18.75
C LEU A 25 1.15 10.60 18.77
N LEU A 26 0.37 11.23 17.90
CA LEU A 26 0.18 12.68 17.90
C LEU A 26 -0.39 13.16 19.22
N ALA A 27 -1.44 12.50 19.73
CA ALA A 27 -2.05 12.84 21.00
C ALA A 27 -1.09 12.67 22.19
N SER A 28 -0.25 11.64 22.20
CA SER A 28 0.77 11.46 23.25
C SER A 28 1.82 12.58 23.21
N GLY A 29 2.27 12.97 22.01
CA GLY A 29 3.17 14.12 21.84
C GLY A 29 2.54 15.43 22.30
N THR A 30 1.27 15.67 21.95
CA THR A 30 0.51 16.84 22.40
C THR A 30 0.34 16.87 23.91
N ALA A 31 0.01 15.73 24.51
CA ALA A 31 -0.14 15.61 25.98
C ALA A 31 1.14 15.95 26.76
N LEU A 32 2.32 15.77 26.15
CA LEU A 32 3.60 16.18 26.72
C LEU A 32 3.99 17.61 26.31
N GLY A 33 3.70 18.01 25.08
CA GLY A 33 4.08 19.32 24.54
C GLY A 33 3.29 20.49 25.15
N VAL A 34 2.00 20.28 25.40
CA VAL A 34 1.13 21.33 26.00
C VAL A 34 1.60 21.70 27.41
N PRO A 35 1.79 20.77 28.35
CA PRO A 35 2.32 21.10 29.67
C PRO A 35 3.75 21.70 29.62
N ALA A 36 4.61 21.19 28.73
CA ALA A 36 5.96 21.71 28.58
C ALA A 36 5.96 23.18 28.12
N GLY A 37 5.16 23.49 27.10
CA GLY A 37 4.98 24.89 26.64
C GLY A 37 4.39 25.80 27.70
N LEU A 38 3.39 25.30 28.46
CA LEU A 38 2.76 26.02 29.56
C LEU A 38 3.75 26.30 30.70
N LEU A 39 4.55 25.32 31.10
CA LEU A 39 5.61 25.49 32.10
C LEU A 39 6.62 26.57 31.64
N CYS A 40 7.02 26.52 30.39
CA CYS A 40 7.93 27.53 29.84
C CYS A 40 7.28 28.94 29.89
N HIS A 41 6.01 29.05 29.48
CA HIS A 41 5.28 30.31 29.46
C HIS A 41 5.10 30.89 30.87
N LEU A 42 4.71 30.11 31.85
CA LEU A 42 4.39 30.60 33.21
C LEU A 42 5.62 30.81 34.08
N PHE A 43 6.65 29.99 33.97
CA PHE A 43 7.78 30.01 34.90
C PHE A 43 9.06 30.57 34.32
N ILE A 44 9.28 30.43 33.02
CA ILE A 44 10.55 30.79 32.39
C ILE A 44 10.44 32.12 31.67
N LEU A 45 9.43 32.32 30.81
CA LEU A 45 9.27 33.57 30.06
C LEU A 45 9.23 34.82 30.95
N PRO A 46 8.50 34.83 32.12
CA PRO A 46 8.45 36.03 32.95
C PRO A 46 9.79 36.44 33.59
N ARG A 47 10.73 35.51 33.62
CA ARG A 47 12.07 35.74 34.23
C ARG A 47 13.15 36.03 33.22
N ILE A 48 12.82 36.11 31.95
CA ILE A 48 13.76 36.30 30.86
C ILE A 48 13.69 37.74 30.36
N ASP A 49 14.80 38.45 30.47
CA ASP A 49 15.01 39.74 29.86
C ASP A 49 15.99 39.61 28.69
N GLY A 50 15.52 39.91 27.50
CA GLY A 50 16.34 39.97 26.30
C GLY A 50 16.23 38.80 25.33
N TYR A 51 16.44 39.12 24.07
CA TYR A 51 16.27 38.18 22.93
C TYR A 51 17.21 36.96 22.97
N PRO A 52 18.51 37.07 23.35
CA PRO A 52 19.37 35.88 23.37
C PRO A 52 18.94 34.81 24.37
N LEU A 53 18.46 35.21 25.54
CA LEU A 53 18.00 34.29 26.56
C LEU A 53 16.67 33.64 26.17
N LEU A 54 15.82 34.37 25.47
CA LEU A 54 14.59 33.83 24.89
C LEU A 54 14.92 32.75 23.86
N CYS A 55 15.85 32.98 22.92
CA CYS A 55 16.24 31.97 21.93
C CYS A 55 16.84 30.73 22.57
N LEU A 56 17.65 30.89 23.64
CA LEU A 56 18.23 29.75 24.36
C LEU A 56 17.16 28.91 25.05
N SER A 57 16.20 29.53 25.72
CA SER A 57 15.12 28.82 26.42
C SER A 57 14.20 28.09 25.43
N LEU A 58 13.81 28.76 24.33
CA LEU A 58 13.03 28.13 23.25
C LEU A 58 13.77 26.94 22.66
N GLY A 59 15.08 27.11 22.35
CA GLY A 59 15.93 26.03 21.86
C GLY A 59 15.94 24.84 22.78
N LEU A 60 16.12 25.05 24.09
CA LEU A 60 16.15 23.99 25.11
C LEU A 60 14.84 23.21 25.17
N PHE A 61 13.70 23.88 25.10
CA PHE A 61 12.38 23.23 25.13
C PHE A 61 12.03 22.50 23.84
N LEU A 62 12.49 22.99 22.69
CA LEU A 62 12.23 22.36 21.38
C LEU A 62 13.22 21.23 21.08
N LEU A 63 14.41 21.25 21.65
CA LEU A 63 15.48 20.29 21.38
C LEU A 63 15.05 18.83 21.60
N PRO A 64 14.35 18.45 22.70
CA PRO A 64 13.85 17.09 22.87
C PRO A 64 12.91 16.65 21.74
N GLY A 65 12.00 17.53 21.31
CA GLY A 65 11.10 17.27 20.21
C GLY A 65 11.84 17.06 18.88
N ILE A 66 12.78 17.93 18.56
CA ILE A 66 13.59 17.81 17.34
C ILE A 66 14.42 16.53 17.36
N TRP A 67 15.05 16.21 18.48
CA TRP A 67 15.85 14.99 18.62
C TRP A 67 15.01 13.72 18.45
N LEU A 68 13.82 13.66 19.05
CA LEU A 68 12.90 12.54 18.89
C LEU A 68 12.34 12.38 17.46
N GLN A 69 12.33 13.44 16.64
CA GLN A 69 11.87 13.35 15.24
C GLN A 69 12.75 12.43 14.38
N PHE A 70 14.02 12.25 14.72
CA PHE A 70 14.92 11.33 14.01
C PHE A 70 14.59 9.85 14.29
N ASN A 71 13.77 9.56 15.31
CA ASN A 71 13.32 8.21 15.55
C ASN A 71 12.05 7.90 14.73
N PRO A 72 12.10 6.97 13.76
CA PRO A 72 10.97 6.67 12.87
C PRO A 72 9.73 6.17 13.63
N ARG A 73 9.87 5.68 14.86
CA ARG A 73 8.74 5.21 15.69
C ARG A 73 8.05 6.33 16.45
N LEU A 74 8.77 7.40 16.78
CA LEU A 74 8.31 8.49 17.63
C LEU A 74 8.16 9.82 16.89
N GLY A 75 8.52 9.89 15.60
CA GLY A 75 8.53 11.12 14.81
C GLY A 75 7.19 11.87 14.82
N ILE A 76 6.05 11.16 14.77
CA ILE A 76 4.71 11.77 14.85
C ILE A 76 4.43 12.33 16.26
N ALA A 77 4.84 11.64 17.30
CA ALA A 77 4.72 12.14 18.67
C ALA A 77 5.62 13.36 18.91
N ALA A 78 6.85 13.31 18.41
CA ALA A 78 7.79 14.42 18.46
C ALA A 78 7.30 15.67 17.72
N PHE A 79 6.66 15.46 16.57
CA PHE A 79 5.98 16.52 15.83
C PHE A 79 4.86 17.14 16.67
N GLY A 80 3.99 16.31 17.26
CA GLY A 80 2.95 16.77 18.18
C GLY A 80 3.49 17.58 19.36
N TYR A 81 4.56 17.09 19.98
CA TYR A 81 5.25 17.80 21.06
C TYR A 81 5.75 19.19 20.58
N SER A 82 6.51 19.23 19.50
CA SER A 82 7.13 20.48 19.02
C SER A 82 6.11 21.51 18.61
N VAL A 83 5.07 21.12 17.88
CA VAL A 83 4.03 22.05 17.41
C VAL A 83 3.21 22.60 18.59
N PHE A 84 2.74 21.73 19.47
CA PHE A 84 1.85 22.18 20.55
C PHE A 84 2.58 22.87 21.70
N SER A 85 3.85 22.52 21.96
CA SER A 85 4.68 23.32 22.88
C SER A 85 4.90 24.74 22.36
N THR A 86 5.19 24.89 21.05
CA THR A 86 5.36 26.21 20.42
C THR A 86 4.09 27.04 20.45
N ILE A 87 2.92 26.44 20.20
CA ILE A 87 1.63 27.14 20.28
C ILE A 87 1.37 27.66 21.70
N MET A 88 1.69 26.84 22.72
CA MET A 88 1.48 27.23 24.12
C MET A 88 2.44 28.28 24.64
N LEU A 89 3.57 28.47 23.98
CA LEU A 89 4.52 29.53 24.34
C LEU A 89 3.97 30.93 24.13
N GLN A 90 3.07 31.13 23.16
CA GLN A 90 2.44 32.43 22.83
C GLN A 90 3.40 33.62 22.90
N VAL A 91 4.55 33.51 22.26
CA VAL A 91 5.56 34.58 22.25
C VAL A 91 5.05 35.76 21.43
N ASN A 92 4.48 36.74 22.11
CA ASN A 92 3.96 37.98 21.53
C ASN A 92 4.86 39.17 21.97
N ASN A 93 4.91 40.22 21.19
CA ASN A 93 5.59 41.45 21.58
C ASN A 93 4.62 42.64 21.55
N PRO A 94 4.25 43.26 22.70
CA PRO A 94 4.67 42.93 24.07
C PRO A 94 4.00 41.62 24.56
N ILE A 95 4.68 40.95 25.49
CA ILE A 95 4.15 39.72 26.11
C ILE A 95 2.99 40.10 27.04
N HIS A 96 1.81 39.56 26.72
CA HIS A 96 0.63 39.72 27.56
C HIS A 96 0.39 38.40 28.32
N TYR A 97 0.56 38.44 29.64
CA TYR A 97 0.25 37.31 30.52
C TYR A 97 -1.23 37.30 30.81
N ASN A 98 -1.99 36.57 30.00
CA ASN A 98 -3.42 36.37 30.21
C ASN A 98 -3.68 34.87 30.40
N ASP A 99 -3.64 34.41 31.66
CA ASP A 99 -3.65 33.00 32.02
C ASP A 99 -4.97 32.33 31.72
N ILE A 100 -6.09 33.05 31.82
CA ILE A 100 -7.43 32.47 31.63
C ILE A 100 -7.69 32.01 30.19
N PRO A 101 -7.47 32.82 29.14
CA PRO A 101 -7.55 32.36 27.76
C PRO A 101 -6.57 31.24 27.42
N LEU A 102 -5.35 31.30 27.98
CA LEU A 102 -4.33 30.27 27.75
C LEU A 102 -4.76 28.92 28.31
N MET A 103 -5.31 28.88 29.52
CA MET A 103 -5.84 27.65 30.14
C MET A 103 -7.03 27.10 29.34
N ASN A 104 -7.87 27.99 28.83
CA ASN A 104 -9.01 27.58 27.99
C ASN A 104 -8.57 26.98 26.64
N GLU A 105 -7.55 27.57 25.99
CA GLU A 105 -6.93 27.01 24.80
C GLU A 105 -6.28 25.63 25.05
N TRP A 106 -5.59 25.49 26.18
CA TRP A 106 -5.01 24.21 26.59
C TRP A 106 -6.05 23.09 26.71
N VAL A 107 -7.10 23.32 27.48
CA VAL A 107 -8.20 22.35 27.64
C VAL A 107 -8.81 22.01 26.28
N ALA A 108 -9.05 23.01 25.48
CA ALA A 108 -9.66 22.83 24.18
C ALA A 108 -8.75 22.02 23.23
N ILE A 109 -7.41 22.20 23.22
CA ILE A 109 -6.47 21.41 22.43
C ILE A 109 -6.49 19.94 22.87
N LEU A 110 -6.45 19.67 24.16
CA LEU A 110 -6.52 18.31 24.68
C LEU A 110 -7.85 17.63 24.31
N MET A 111 -8.97 18.34 24.44
CA MET A 111 -10.28 17.83 24.01
C MET A 111 -10.31 17.56 22.50
N GLY A 112 -9.76 18.45 21.68
CA GLY A 112 -9.63 18.25 20.23
C GLY A 112 -8.80 17.02 19.88
N CYS A 113 -7.68 16.79 20.56
CA CYS A 113 -6.88 15.59 20.40
C CYS A 113 -7.61 14.32 20.84
N CYS A 114 -8.33 14.35 21.95
CA CYS A 114 -9.16 13.23 22.40
C CYS A 114 -10.25 12.89 21.38
N MET A 115 -10.94 13.90 20.84
CA MET A 115 -11.95 13.72 19.80
C MET A 115 -11.35 13.16 18.51
N LEU A 116 -10.14 13.60 18.13
CA LEU A 116 -9.43 13.09 16.96
C LEU A 116 -9.10 11.59 17.13
N VAL A 117 -8.56 11.20 18.28
CA VAL A 117 -8.26 9.79 18.59
C VAL A 117 -9.54 8.95 18.59
N LEU A 118 -10.59 9.45 19.21
CA LEU A 118 -11.90 8.78 19.27
C LEU A 118 -12.46 8.56 17.85
N SER A 119 -12.39 9.59 17.01
CA SER A 119 -12.87 9.52 15.62
C SER A 119 -12.14 8.44 14.82
N PHE A 120 -10.82 8.35 14.92
CA PHE A 120 -10.05 7.33 14.17
C PHE A 120 -10.12 5.93 14.79
N ARG A 121 -10.44 5.80 16.09
CA ARG A 121 -10.60 4.49 16.73
C ARG A 121 -12.02 3.93 16.63
N VAL A 122 -13.03 4.78 16.74
CA VAL A 122 -14.43 4.35 16.85
C VAL A 122 -15.19 4.55 15.54
N ILE A 123 -15.08 5.74 14.93
CA ILE A 123 -15.87 6.08 13.74
C ILE A 123 -15.23 5.53 12.47
N LEU A 124 -13.90 5.61 12.36
CA LEU A 124 -13.13 5.20 11.18
C LEU A 124 -12.05 4.15 11.55
N PRO A 125 -12.42 2.99 12.13
CA PRO A 125 -11.44 1.97 12.46
C PRO A 125 -10.77 1.48 11.16
N PRO A 126 -9.43 1.55 11.03
CA PRO A 126 -8.75 1.07 9.85
C PRO A 126 -8.83 -0.45 9.77
N ASN A 127 -9.55 -0.95 8.78
CA ASN A 127 -9.60 -2.39 8.53
C ASN A 127 -8.52 -2.77 7.52
N HIS A 128 -7.27 -2.93 8.00
CA HIS A 128 -6.12 -3.26 7.17
C HIS A 128 -6.30 -4.56 6.39
N ARG A 129 -7.01 -5.54 6.97
CA ARG A 129 -7.31 -6.83 6.30
C ARG A 129 -8.22 -6.63 5.09
N LEU A 130 -9.30 -5.89 5.25
CA LEU A 130 -10.23 -5.59 4.16
C LEU A 130 -9.55 -4.76 3.05
N ASP A 131 -8.75 -3.77 3.45
CA ASP A 131 -8.00 -2.95 2.51
C ASP A 131 -6.95 -3.78 1.74
N GLY A 132 -6.25 -4.69 2.41
CA GLY A 132 -5.34 -5.65 1.78
C GLY A 132 -6.08 -6.53 0.76
N ALA A 133 -7.23 -7.09 1.13
CA ALA A 133 -8.06 -7.90 0.24
C ALA A 133 -8.51 -7.11 -1.01
N ARG A 134 -8.93 -5.86 -0.82
CA ARG A 134 -9.31 -4.99 -1.94
C ARG A 134 -8.14 -4.69 -2.87
N LEU A 135 -6.93 -4.50 -2.32
CA LEU A 135 -5.72 -4.27 -3.11
C LEU A 135 -5.37 -5.50 -3.94
N VAL A 136 -5.39 -6.70 -3.35
CA VAL A 136 -5.18 -7.97 -4.07
C VAL A 136 -6.19 -8.14 -5.19
N ALA A 137 -7.49 -8.00 -4.89
CA ALA A 137 -8.54 -8.08 -5.90
C ALA A 137 -8.45 -6.97 -6.98
N SER A 138 -7.87 -5.82 -6.65
CA SER A 138 -7.59 -4.76 -7.64
C SER A 138 -6.43 -5.11 -8.55
N LEU A 139 -5.38 -5.77 -8.03
CA LEU A 139 -4.24 -6.22 -8.83
C LEU A 139 -4.68 -7.31 -9.83
N SER A 140 -5.35 -8.36 -9.38
CA SER A 140 -5.83 -9.44 -10.25
C SER A 140 -6.79 -8.93 -11.34
N ARG A 141 -7.74 -8.05 -10.99
CA ARG A 141 -8.63 -7.40 -11.97
C ARG A 141 -7.87 -6.54 -12.98
N SER A 142 -6.82 -5.88 -12.54
CA SER A 142 -5.98 -5.02 -13.39
C SER A 142 -5.24 -5.83 -14.46
N VAL A 143 -4.71 -7.02 -14.12
CA VAL A 143 -4.10 -7.95 -15.08
C VAL A 143 -5.14 -8.47 -16.06
N ARG A 144 -6.31 -8.88 -15.57
CA ARG A 144 -7.42 -9.31 -16.43
C ARG A 144 -7.85 -8.21 -17.41
N SER A 145 -8.03 -6.98 -16.93
CA SER A 145 -8.44 -5.86 -17.79
C SER A 145 -7.39 -5.54 -18.86
N LEU A 146 -6.10 -5.70 -18.52
CA LEU A 146 -5.01 -5.54 -19.48
C LEU A 146 -5.08 -6.60 -20.57
N ALA A 147 -5.34 -7.86 -20.23
CA ALA A 147 -5.43 -8.95 -21.20
C ALA A 147 -6.61 -8.80 -22.16
N LEU A 148 -7.73 -8.27 -21.68
CA LEU A 148 -8.95 -8.09 -22.49
C LEU A 148 -9.01 -6.76 -23.25
N ALA A 149 -8.00 -5.89 -23.10
CA ALA A 149 -7.94 -4.63 -23.82
C ALA A 149 -7.78 -4.86 -25.33
N ARG A 150 -8.57 -4.16 -26.12
CA ARG A 150 -8.59 -4.32 -27.59
C ARG A 150 -7.47 -3.57 -28.33
N ALA A 151 -6.76 -2.68 -27.68
CA ALA A 151 -5.69 -1.89 -28.26
C ALA A 151 -4.38 -2.11 -27.48
N SER A 152 -3.25 -2.08 -28.20
CA SER A 152 -1.96 -2.16 -27.56
C SER A 152 -1.75 -0.95 -26.64
N PHE A 153 -1.34 -1.23 -25.41
CA PHE A 153 -1.05 -0.23 -24.39
C PHE A 153 0.31 0.47 -24.59
N GLN A 154 0.86 0.51 -25.80
CA GLN A 154 2.24 0.92 -26.07
C GLN A 154 2.67 2.24 -25.41
N GLY A 155 1.78 3.21 -25.26
CA GLY A 155 2.09 4.47 -24.57
C GLY A 155 1.75 4.50 -23.07
N GLN A 156 0.90 3.59 -22.60
CA GLN A 156 0.37 3.61 -21.23
C GLN A 156 0.95 2.51 -20.33
N TRP A 157 1.80 1.64 -20.88
CA TRP A 157 2.38 0.52 -20.13
C TRP A 157 3.17 0.99 -18.90
N ILE A 158 4.05 1.97 -19.05
CA ILE A 158 4.88 2.49 -17.95
C ILE A 158 3.99 3.04 -16.84
N VAL A 159 2.92 3.74 -17.19
CA VAL A 159 1.96 4.28 -16.23
C VAL A 159 1.23 3.15 -15.51
N TRP A 160 0.79 2.12 -16.24
CA TRP A 160 0.14 0.95 -15.65
C TRP A 160 1.06 0.25 -14.65
N GLU A 161 2.29 -0.06 -15.06
CA GLU A 161 3.28 -0.73 -14.19
C GLU A 161 3.56 0.08 -12.93
N HIS A 162 3.78 1.39 -13.06
CA HIS A 162 4.00 2.29 -11.93
C HIS A 162 2.81 2.30 -10.95
N LEU A 163 1.60 2.35 -11.47
CA LEU A 163 0.39 2.27 -10.64
C LEU A 163 0.27 0.93 -9.91
N GLN A 164 0.64 -0.19 -10.56
CA GLN A 164 0.62 -1.49 -9.88
C GLN A 164 1.71 -1.56 -8.79
N LEU A 165 2.92 -1.07 -9.05
CA LEU A 165 3.99 -1.01 -8.05
C LEU A 165 3.60 -0.17 -6.84
N GLN A 166 2.91 0.95 -7.04
CA GLN A 166 2.35 1.73 -5.92
C GLN A 166 1.32 0.93 -5.11
N LYS A 167 0.48 0.11 -5.76
CA LYS A 167 -0.46 -0.76 -5.06
C LYS A 167 0.27 -1.84 -4.26
N VAL A 168 1.36 -2.42 -4.78
CA VAL A 168 2.18 -3.39 -4.06
C VAL A 168 2.83 -2.74 -2.83
N ALA A 169 3.40 -1.55 -2.97
CA ALA A 169 3.95 -0.81 -1.84
C ALA A 169 2.89 -0.52 -0.75
N ARG A 170 1.69 -0.13 -1.15
CA ARG A 170 0.56 0.05 -0.23
C ARG A 170 0.13 -1.27 0.42
N LEU A 171 0.11 -2.37 -0.34
CA LEU A 171 -0.20 -3.70 0.16
C LEU A 171 0.80 -4.12 1.24
N ALA A 172 2.11 -4.03 0.96
CA ALA A 172 3.17 -4.33 1.90
C ALA A 172 3.02 -3.53 3.20
N MET A 173 2.76 -2.23 3.07
CA MET A 173 2.56 -1.33 4.20
C MET A 173 1.31 -1.71 5.02
N ARG A 174 0.19 -2.07 4.37
CA ARG A 174 -1.04 -2.48 5.09
C ARG A 174 -0.86 -3.82 5.79
N LEU A 175 -0.20 -4.77 5.13
CA LEU A 175 0.04 -6.10 5.71
C LEU A 175 0.99 -6.05 6.91
N SER A 176 1.99 -5.19 6.90
CA SER A 176 2.93 -5.03 8.02
C SER A 176 2.27 -4.62 9.34
N PHE A 177 1.02 -4.12 9.30
CA PHE A 177 0.25 -3.79 10.51
C PHE A 177 -0.62 -4.92 11.03
N CYS A 178 -0.92 -5.94 10.22
CA CYS A 178 -1.90 -6.97 10.56
C CYS A 178 -1.43 -8.41 10.33
N ALA A 179 -0.23 -8.60 9.77
CA ALA A 179 0.32 -9.91 9.47
C ALA A 179 1.82 -9.98 9.84
N PRO A 180 2.36 -11.18 10.12
CA PRO A 180 3.79 -11.40 10.30
C PRO A 180 4.57 -11.03 9.02
N ALA A 181 5.87 -10.73 9.19
CA ALA A 181 6.73 -10.35 8.07
C ALA A 181 6.77 -11.40 6.96
N GLU A 182 6.75 -12.68 7.33
CA GLU A 182 6.78 -13.81 6.40
C GLU A 182 5.53 -13.85 5.50
N VAL A 183 4.34 -13.66 6.09
CA VAL A 183 3.08 -13.59 5.34
C VAL A 183 3.04 -12.34 4.47
N THR A 184 3.54 -11.21 4.99
CA THR A 184 3.65 -9.97 4.22
C THR A 184 4.52 -10.17 2.98
N ASN A 185 5.70 -10.78 3.13
CA ASN A 185 6.61 -11.06 2.02
C ASN A 185 5.97 -12.00 0.99
N LEU A 186 5.28 -13.05 1.44
CA LEU A 186 4.58 -13.97 0.55
C LEU A 186 3.56 -13.26 -0.36
N TYR A 187 2.75 -12.36 0.23
CA TYR A 187 1.77 -11.59 -0.56
C TYR A 187 2.42 -10.55 -1.46
N VAL A 188 3.55 -9.97 -1.05
CA VAL A 188 4.32 -9.04 -1.88
C VAL A 188 4.93 -9.79 -3.07
N ASP A 189 5.51 -10.97 -2.85
CA ASP A 189 6.07 -11.81 -3.92
C ASP A 189 4.99 -12.24 -4.91
N ALA A 190 3.80 -12.66 -4.41
CA ALA A 190 2.67 -12.98 -5.26
C ALA A 190 2.16 -11.75 -6.05
N ALA A 191 2.18 -10.56 -5.45
CA ALA A 191 1.81 -9.33 -6.14
C ALA A 191 2.82 -8.93 -7.22
N LEU A 192 4.12 -9.14 -6.98
CA LEU A 192 5.16 -8.93 -7.98
C LEU A 192 5.07 -9.96 -9.13
N ALA A 193 4.74 -11.22 -8.80
CA ALA A 193 4.46 -12.24 -9.81
C ALA A 193 3.25 -11.87 -10.69
N ALA A 194 2.18 -11.28 -10.08
CA ALA A 194 1.04 -10.78 -10.85
C ALA A 194 1.42 -9.60 -11.77
N ILE A 195 2.34 -8.72 -11.38
CA ILE A 195 2.88 -7.68 -12.27
C ILE A 195 3.68 -8.32 -13.41
N SER A 196 4.49 -9.33 -13.13
CA SER A 196 5.24 -10.08 -14.16
C SER A 196 4.29 -10.76 -15.15
N LEU A 197 3.17 -11.30 -14.68
CA LEU A 197 2.10 -11.81 -15.54
C LEU A 197 1.54 -10.70 -16.45
N GLY A 198 1.33 -9.49 -15.93
CA GLY A 198 0.93 -8.34 -16.73
C GLY A 198 1.94 -7.99 -17.83
N ARG A 199 3.25 -8.10 -17.55
CA ARG A 199 4.31 -7.90 -18.56
C ARG A 199 4.26 -8.94 -19.68
N LEU A 200 3.95 -10.19 -19.35
CA LEU A 200 3.79 -11.25 -20.33
C LEU A 200 2.56 -11.02 -21.20
N VAL A 201 1.45 -10.60 -20.59
CA VAL A 201 0.21 -10.22 -21.32
C VAL A 201 0.49 -9.07 -22.30
N GLU A 202 1.18 -8.03 -21.87
CA GLU A 202 1.56 -6.91 -22.76
C GLU A 202 2.47 -7.39 -23.93
N ARG A 203 3.39 -8.32 -23.64
CA ARG A 203 4.26 -8.91 -24.65
C ARG A 203 3.46 -9.72 -25.69
N LEU A 204 2.46 -10.48 -25.23
CA LEU A 204 1.53 -11.20 -26.11
C LEU A 204 0.70 -10.25 -26.98
N HIS A 205 0.22 -9.13 -26.44
CA HIS A 205 -0.45 -8.09 -27.23
C HIS A 205 0.46 -7.51 -28.30
N ARG A 206 1.70 -7.12 -27.93
CA ARG A 206 2.67 -6.60 -28.90
C ARG A 206 3.00 -7.59 -30.01
N LEU A 207 3.06 -8.88 -29.69
CA LEU A 207 3.25 -9.93 -30.69
C LEU A 207 2.00 -10.03 -31.60
N ALA A 208 0.80 -9.98 -31.06
CA ALA A 208 -0.45 -10.09 -31.83
C ALA A 208 -0.71 -8.88 -32.76
N ASP A 209 -0.23 -7.68 -32.39
CA ASP A 209 -0.40 -6.44 -33.17
C ASP A 209 0.61 -6.28 -34.31
N ARG A 210 1.60 -7.14 -34.40
CA ARG A 210 2.59 -7.07 -35.50
C ARG A 210 1.98 -7.45 -36.84
N ALA A 211 2.30 -6.67 -37.86
CA ALA A 211 1.81 -6.87 -39.23
C ALA A 211 2.37 -8.12 -39.93
N ASP A 212 3.49 -8.65 -39.45
CA ASP A 212 4.26 -9.74 -40.05
C ASP A 212 3.95 -11.14 -39.47
N ILE A 213 2.89 -11.25 -38.66
CA ILE A 213 2.40 -12.51 -38.09
C ILE A 213 1.35 -13.12 -38.99
N SER A 214 1.39 -14.45 -39.16
CA SER A 214 0.39 -15.19 -39.90
C SER A 214 -0.99 -15.14 -39.20
N LEU A 215 -2.07 -15.17 -39.99
CA LEU A 215 -3.44 -15.17 -39.47
C LEU A 215 -3.70 -16.24 -38.42
N PRO A 216 -3.29 -17.51 -38.60
CA PRO A 216 -3.50 -18.54 -37.60
C PRO A 216 -2.72 -18.29 -36.30
N GLU A 217 -1.49 -17.78 -36.36
CA GLU A 217 -0.69 -17.43 -35.17
C GLU A 217 -1.34 -16.28 -34.39
N ARG A 218 -1.84 -15.26 -35.11
CA ARG A 218 -2.58 -14.15 -34.49
C ARG A 218 -3.84 -14.64 -33.78
N GLN A 219 -4.59 -15.55 -34.38
CA GLN A 219 -5.77 -16.13 -33.76
C GLN A 219 -5.43 -16.91 -32.48
N GLN A 220 -4.30 -17.64 -32.46
CA GLN A 220 -3.82 -18.36 -31.28
C GLN A 220 -3.44 -17.38 -30.15
N LEU A 221 -2.76 -16.29 -30.46
CA LEU A 221 -2.42 -15.26 -29.47
C LEU A 221 -3.67 -14.59 -28.89
N LEU A 222 -4.64 -14.28 -29.75
CA LEU A 222 -5.93 -13.70 -29.30
C LEU A 222 -6.74 -14.70 -28.45
N ALA A 223 -6.68 -16.00 -28.79
CA ALA A 223 -7.30 -17.05 -27.97
C ALA A 223 -6.62 -17.16 -26.60
N ALA A 224 -5.29 -17.09 -26.55
CA ALA A 224 -4.53 -17.07 -25.29
C ALA A 224 -4.88 -15.84 -24.43
N LEU A 225 -4.97 -14.66 -25.01
CA LEU A 225 -5.42 -13.44 -24.32
C LEU A 225 -6.88 -13.55 -23.84
N GLY A 226 -7.75 -14.17 -24.64
CA GLY A 226 -9.14 -14.46 -24.26
C GLY A 226 -9.27 -15.40 -23.07
N ALA A 227 -8.31 -16.33 -22.88
CA ALA A 227 -8.31 -17.22 -21.73
C ALA A 227 -8.23 -16.48 -20.38
N PHE A 228 -7.63 -15.28 -20.36
CA PHE A 228 -7.58 -14.44 -19.15
C PHE A 228 -8.94 -13.89 -18.70
N GLU A 229 -10.00 -14.07 -19.48
CA GLU A 229 -11.36 -13.70 -19.06
C GLU A 229 -11.76 -14.42 -17.76
N THR A 230 -11.37 -15.67 -17.61
CA THR A 230 -11.67 -16.49 -16.44
C THR A 230 -10.66 -16.33 -15.30
N LEU A 231 -9.55 -15.59 -15.49
CA LEU A 231 -8.44 -15.48 -14.55
C LEU A 231 -8.87 -15.17 -13.10
N THR A 232 -9.84 -14.29 -12.91
CA THR A 232 -10.29 -13.88 -11.57
C THR A 232 -11.40 -14.75 -10.98
N ARG A 233 -11.93 -15.71 -11.74
CA ARG A 233 -12.96 -16.66 -11.29
C ARG A 233 -12.38 -18.05 -11.08
N ASP A 234 -11.57 -18.49 -12.03
CA ASP A 234 -10.91 -19.79 -12.03
C ASP A 234 -9.51 -19.63 -12.68
N PRO A 235 -8.51 -19.29 -11.87
CA PRO A 235 -7.14 -19.15 -12.37
C PRO A 235 -6.61 -20.44 -13.00
N LEU A 236 -6.96 -21.60 -12.45
CA LEU A 236 -6.49 -22.88 -12.98
C LEU A 236 -7.13 -23.24 -14.31
N ALA A 237 -8.41 -22.90 -14.54
CA ALA A 237 -9.01 -23.04 -15.85
C ALA A 237 -8.28 -22.19 -16.90
N THR A 238 -7.86 -20.98 -16.51
CA THR A 238 -7.02 -20.13 -17.36
C THR A 238 -5.68 -20.80 -17.67
N ALA A 239 -4.98 -21.33 -16.66
CA ALA A 239 -3.71 -22.04 -16.83
C ALA A 239 -3.88 -23.27 -17.75
N ARG A 240 -4.89 -24.11 -17.52
CA ARG A 240 -5.21 -25.28 -18.38
C ARG A 240 -5.49 -24.87 -19.82
N THR A 241 -6.19 -23.77 -20.03
CA THR A 241 -6.49 -23.27 -21.39
C THR A 241 -5.20 -22.82 -22.09
N LEU A 242 -4.32 -22.09 -21.38
CA LEU A 242 -3.00 -21.71 -21.90
C LEU A 242 -2.16 -22.93 -22.23
N HIS A 243 -2.09 -23.91 -21.34
CA HIS A 243 -1.43 -25.18 -21.56
C HIS A 243 -1.91 -25.90 -22.82
N ASN A 244 -3.23 -26.01 -22.97
CA ASN A 244 -3.82 -26.65 -24.15
C ASN A 244 -3.52 -25.90 -25.46
N ILE A 245 -3.41 -24.58 -25.41
CA ILE A 245 -3.02 -23.76 -26.59
C ILE A 245 -1.53 -24.01 -26.89
N CYS A 246 -0.66 -24.03 -25.89
CA CYS A 246 0.77 -24.31 -26.04
C CYS A 246 1.02 -25.70 -26.63
N THR A 247 0.37 -26.73 -26.08
CA THR A 247 0.53 -28.13 -26.55
C THR A 247 0.04 -28.33 -27.97
N ARG A 248 -1.12 -27.76 -28.33
CA ARG A 248 -1.65 -27.81 -29.71
C ARG A 248 -0.76 -27.08 -30.70
N SER A 249 -0.15 -25.97 -30.27
CA SER A 249 0.76 -25.17 -31.11
C SER A 249 2.13 -25.82 -31.29
N GLY A 250 2.58 -26.61 -30.30
CA GLY A 250 3.85 -27.38 -30.36
C GLY A 250 3.72 -28.79 -30.96
N ALA A 251 2.51 -29.36 -30.94
CA ALA A 251 2.27 -30.72 -31.44
C ALA A 251 2.33 -30.75 -32.96
N GLY A 252 3.41 -31.28 -33.49
CA GLY A 252 3.56 -31.61 -34.93
C GLY A 252 4.69 -30.88 -35.68
N GLN A 253 5.43 -29.98 -35.01
CA GLN A 253 6.60 -29.34 -35.63
C GLN A 253 7.85 -29.51 -34.74
N ALA A 254 8.96 -29.93 -35.35
CA ALA A 254 10.23 -29.95 -34.64
C ALA A 254 10.57 -28.49 -34.18
N LEU A 255 11.05 -28.34 -32.95
CA LEU A 255 11.45 -27.04 -32.38
C LEU A 255 12.38 -26.23 -33.28
N THR A 256 13.15 -26.91 -34.11
CA THR A 256 14.09 -26.31 -35.09
C THR A 256 13.44 -25.65 -36.29
N THR A 257 12.14 -25.90 -36.54
CA THR A 257 11.39 -25.34 -37.68
C THR A 257 10.46 -24.19 -37.29
N LEU A 258 10.36 -23.87 -35.99
CA LEU A 258 9.52 -22.78 -35.49
C LEU A 258 10.22 -21.43 -35.74
N SER A 259 9.43 -20.43 -36.15
CA SER A 259 9.94 -19.07 -36.22
C SER A 259 10.35 -18.56 -34.82
N PRO A 260 11.42 -17.75 -34.69
CA PRO A 260 11.86 -17.21 -33.40
C PRO A 260 10.73 -16.52 -32.63
N ARG A 261 9.80 -15.92 -33.32
CA ARG A 261 8.63 -15.22 -32.76
C ARG A 261 7.59 -16.17 -32.17
N ARG A 262 7.35 -17.29 -32.84
CA ARG A 262 6.46 -18.33 -32.33
C ARG A 262 7.03 -18.97 -31.08
N MET A 263 8.36 -19.15 -31.04
CA MET A 263 9.07 -19.59 -29.83
C MET A 263 8.90 -18.59 -28.69
N GLU A 264 9.04 -17.28 -28.98
CA GLU A 264 8.82 -16.22 -27.99
C GLU A 264 7.37 -16.23 -27.46
N ALA A 265 6.38 -16.37 -28.32
CA ALA A 265 4.98 -16.44 -27.93
C ALA A 265 4.68 -17.65 -27.05
N LEU A 266 5.20 -18.83 -27.41
CA LEU A 266 5.04 -20.05 -26.62
C LEU A 266 5.72 -19.93 -25.24
N ALA A 267 6.92 -19.39 -25.20
CA ALA A 267 7.63 -19.14 -23.94
C ALA A 267 6.88 -18.17 -23.04
N CYS A 268 6.29 -17.10 -23.61
CA CYS A 268 5.47 -16.18 -22.81
C CYS A 268 4.20 -16.84 -22.25
N MET A 269 3.54 -17.70 -23.04
CA MET A 269 2.34 -18.43 -22.58
C MET A 269 2.69 -19.45 -21.49
N GLU A 270 3.78 -20.19 -21.65
CA GLU A 270 4.27 -21.17 -20.67
C GLU A 270 4.67 -20.49 -19.35
N GLN A 271 5.40 -19.37 -19.43
CA GLN A 271 5.72 -18.57 -18.23
C GLN A 271 4.46 -18.01 -17.55
N ALA A 272 3.47 -17.57 -18.34
CA ALA A 272 2.21 -17.09 -17.79
C ALA A 272 1.42 -18.21 -17.09
N GLU A 273 1.38 -19.39 -17.69
CA GLU A 273 0.80 -20.61 -17.09
C GLU A 273 1.46 -20.91 -15.75
N GLN A 274 2.80 -20.95 -15.72
CA GLN A 274 3.57 -21.26 -14.51
C GLN A 274 3.28 -20.27 -13.38
N ILE A 275 3.27 -18.96 -13.69
CA ILE A 275 2.95 -17.93 -12.69
C ILE A 275 1.51 -18.12 -12.16
N ILE A 276 0.54 -18.41 -13.02
CA ILE A 276 -0.85 -18.63 -12.59
C ILE A 276 -0.97 -19.83 -11.67
N VAL A 277 -0.24 -20.91 -11.96
CA VAL A 277 -0.20 -22.12 -11.12
C VAL A 277 0.49 -21.85 -9.78
N ASP A 278 1.50 -20.99 -9.75
CA ASP A 278 2.22 -20.67 -8.50
C ASP A 278 1.43 -19.79 -7.53
N ILE A 279 0.53 -18.92 -8.03
CA ILE A 279 -0.22 -17.96 -7.22
C ILE A 279 -1.75 -18.00 -7.46
N PRO A 280 -2.40 -19.15 -7.56
CA PRO A 280 -3.82 -19.23 -7.95
C PRO A 280 -4.73 -18.53 -6.95
N ALA A 281 -4.50 -18.71 -5.65
CA ALA A 281 -5.32 -18.10 -4.59
C ALA A 281 -5.19 -16.57 -4.54
N PHE A 282 -4.05 -16.02 -4.98
CA PHE A 282 -3.87 -14.57 -5.08
C PHE A 282 -4.66 -13.98 -6.26
N LEU A 283 -4.80 -14.71 -7.34
CA LEU A 283 -5.50 -14.28 -8.56
C LEU A 283 -7.01 -14.44 -8.45
N ASP A 284 -7.48 -15.39 -7.64
CA ASP A 284 -8.90 -15.64 -7.43
C ASP A 284 -9.56 -14.49 -6.65
N ARG A 285 -10.65 -13.96 -7.20
CA ARG A 285 -11.43 -12.89 -6.57
C ARG A 285 -12.08 -13.35 -5.25
N ASN A 286 -12.44 -14.62 -5.15
CA ASN A 286 -13.10 -15.20 -3.99
C ASN A 286 -12.12 -15.97 -3.10
N GLY A 287 -10.83 -15.98 -3.46
CA GLY A 287 -9.79 -16.65 -2.70
C GLY A 287 -9.72 -16.07 -1.28
N PRO A 288 -9.84 -16.90 -0.24
CA PRO A 288 -9.74 -16.44 1.13
C PRO A 288 -8.30 -15.97 1.39
N ILE A 289 -8.15 -14.71 1.78
CA ILE A 289 -6.86 -14.23 2.24
C ILE A 289 -6.66 -14.75 3.65
N GLN A 290 -5.76 -15.72 3.82
CA GLN A 290 -5.40 -16.19 5.15
C GLN A 290 -4.40 -15.22 5.79
N TRP A 291 -4.87 -14.60 6.85
CA TRP A 291 -4.10 -13.72 7.71
C TRP A 291 -3.50 -14.50 8.92
N SER A 292 -3.41 -15.83 8.84
CA SER A 292 -2.99 -16.64 9.95
C SER A 292 -1.49 -16.46 10.22
N ASP A 293 -1.11 -16.47 11.50
CA ASP A 293 0.28 -16.41 11.95
C ASP A 293 1.10 -17.66 11.56
N ASP A 294 0.46 -18.63 10.91
CA ASP A 294 1.03 -19.92 10.50
C ASP A 294 1.50 -19.86 9.03
N TYR A 295 2.70 -19.34 8.83
CA TYR A 295 3.33 -19.19 7.52
C TYR A 295 3.39 -20.50 6.68
N PRO A 296 3.73 -21.68 7.24
CA PRO A 296 3.69 -22.94 6.49
C PRO A 296 2.32 -23.21 5.90
N ARG A 297 1.26 -23.02 6.69
CA ARG A 297 -0.12 -23.19 6.22
C ARG A 297 -0.56 -22.15 5.20
N ALA A 298 -0.12 -20.89 5.33
CA ALA A 298 -0.42 -19.86 4.34
C ALA A 298 0.20 -20.18 2.97
N ARG A 299 1.43 -20.71 2.94
CA ARG A 299 2.12 -21.15 1.72
C ARG A 299 1.51 -22.41 1.13
N GLU A 300 1.19 -23.39 1.96
CA GLU A 300 0.47 -24.60 1.55
C GLU A 300 -0.93 -24.27 1.07
N PHE A 301 -1.59 -23.32 1.72
CA PHE A 301 -2.92 -22.86 1.32
C PHE A 301 -2.91 -22.15 -0.03
N LEU A 302 -1.95 -21.28 -0.31
CA LEU A 302 -1.82 -20.66 -1.63
C LEU A 302 -1.56 -21.70 -2.73
N ARG A 303 -0.94 -22.84 -2.39
CA ARG A 303 -0.69 -23.98 -3.30
C ARG A 303 -1.78 -25.05 -3.24
N ALA A 304 -2.26 -25.43 -2.04
CA ALA A 304 -3.10 -26.60 -1.78
C ALA A 304 -4.59 -26.33 -1.91
N ALA A 305 -5.07 -25.10 -1.82
CA ALA A 305 -6.49 -24.81 -2.06
C ALA A 305 -6.98 -25.31 -3.43
N TYR A 306 -6.06 -25.68 -4.30
CA TYR A 306 -6.33 -26.10 -5.66
C TYR A 306 -5.79 -27.49 -6.04
N SER A 307 -4.95 -28.11 -5.22
CA SER A 307 -4.50 -29.50 -5.48
C SER A 307 -5.59 -30.54 -5.17
N GLY A 308 -6.56 -30.21 -4.33
CA GLY A 308 -7.68 -31.09 -3.98
C GLY A 308 -8.72 -31.29 -5.08
N GLY A 309 -8.77 -30.44 -6.10
CA GLY A 309 -9.69 -30.55 -7.21
C GLY A 309 -9.15 -31.30 -8.44
N ALA A 310 -7.87 -31.61 -8.46
CA ALA A 310 -7.22 -32.20 -9.64
C ALA A 310 -7.18 -33.76 -9.63
N MET A 311 -7.66 -34.39 -8.52
CA MET A 311 -7.66 -35.86 -8.40
C MET A 311 -9.04 -36.53 -8.45
N SER A 312 -10.11 -35.79 -8.72
CA SER A 312 -11.44 -36.38 -8.90
C SER A 312 -12.09 -35.82 -10.17
N GLY A 313 -11.65 -36.34 -11.30
CA GLY A 313 -12.26 -36.05 -12.60
C GLY A 313 -11.64 -36.90 -13.67
#